data_c32e7db86e3e116316ada03748c99df6
#
_entry.id   c32e7db86e3e116316ada03748c99df6
#
_cell.length_a   1.000
_cell.length_b   1.000
_cell.length_c   1.000
_cell.angle_alpha   90.00
_cell.angle_beta   90.00
_cell.angle_gamma   90.00
#
_symmetry.space_group_name_H-M   'P 1'
#
loop_
_entity.id
_entity.type
_entity.pdbx_description
1 polymer ?
#
loop_
_entity_poly.entity_id
_entity_poly.type
_entity_poly.pdbx_seq_one_letter_code
_entity_poly.pdbx_strand_id
1 'polypeptide(L)'
;IALSIGFDNFEALLSGAHEMDKHFRTAPLEKNIPATLALVGLWNTNFLGAQTEAILPYDQYLHRFAAYFQQGNMESNGKYVDRNGDVIRDYQTGPIIWGEPGTNGQHAFYQLIHQGTMLIPCDFIAPAQSHNPLGDHHSKLLSNFFAQAEALAFGKTKEEVEAEFVKAGKSLDEVKDIVPFKVFTGNKPTNSILVQKITPFVLGALIAMYEHKIFTQGVIFNIFSFDQWGVELGKQLANRILPE
;
A
#
# COMPACT_ATOMS: atom_id res chain seq x y z
N ILE A 1 10.45 18.31 -12.87
CA ILE A 1 8.98 18.35 -12.68
C ILE A 1 8.44 19.71 -13.13
N ALA A 2 8.87 20.86 -12.56
CA ALA A 2 8.35 22.20 -12.90
C ALA A 2 8.35 22.51 -14.40
N LEU A 3 9.40 22.11 -15.13
CA LEU A 3 9.47 22.27 -16.60
C LEU A 3 8.45 21.41 -17.35
N SER A 4 8.05 20.28 -16.78
CA SER A 4 7.11 19.34 -17.40
C SER A 4 5.64 19.71 -17.16
N ILE A 5 5.29 20.16 -15.94
CA ILE A 5 3.91 20.41 -15.55
C ILE A 5 3.54 21.89 -15.44
N GLY A 6 4.50 22.79 -15.62
CA GLY A 6 4.36 24.23 -15.41
C GLY A 6 4.54 24.63 -13.95
N PHE A 7 4.84 25.92 -13.73
CA PHE A 7 5.19 26.44 -12.41
C PHE A 7 4.01 26.38 -11.42
N ASP A 8 2.82 26.78 -11.86
CA ASP A 8 1.62 26.81 -10.98
C ASP A 8 1.25 25.41 -10.47
N ASN A 9 1.34 24.40 -11.32
CA ASN A 9 1.10 23.01 -10.91
C ASN A 9 2.20 22.48 -9.97
N PHE A 10 3.44 22.92 -10.19
CA PHE A 10 4.55 22.56 -9.30
C PHE A 10 4.40 23.21 -7.92
N GLU A 11 4.01 24.49 -7.88
CA GLU A 11 3.70 25.19 -6.63
C GLU A 11 2.52 24.53 -5.90
N ALA A 12 1.47 24.15 -6.63
CA ALA A 12 0.34 23.41 -6.05
C ALA A 12 0.76 22.06 -5.43
N LEU A 13 1.69 21.32 -6.08
CA LEU A 13 2.24 20.08 -5.55
C LEU A 13 3.00 20.33 -4.24
N LEU A 14 3.86 21.34 -4.20
CA LEU A 14 4.59 21.72 -2.99
C LEU A 14 3.63 22.18 -1.86
N SER A 15 2.59 22.91 -2.22
CA SER A 15 1.56 23.37 -1.27
C SER A 15 0.81 22.18 -0.65
N GLY A 16 0.49 21.15 -1.44
CA GLY A 16 -0.13 19.93 -0.93
C GLY A 16 0.76 19.18 0.06
N ALA A 17 2.05 19.04 -0.26
CA ALA A 17 3.04 18.47 0.64
C ALA A 17 3.14 19.29 1.94
N HIS A 18 3.20 20.61 1.84
CA HIS A 18 3.25 21.51 2.99
C HIS A 18 2.02 21.40 3.90
N GLU A 19 0.82 21.27 3.36
CA GLU A 19 -0.38 21.06 4.19
C GLU A 19 -0.34 19.70 4.93
N MET A 20 0.21 18.66 4.32
CA MET A 20 0.46 17.40 5.02
C MET A 20 1.54 17.53 6.09
N ASP A 21 2.61 18.30 5.87
CA ASP A 21 3.62 18.64 6.88
C ASP A 21 2.98 19.35 8.09
N LYS A 22 2.08 20.30 7.84
CA LYS A 22 1.32 20.96 8.90
C LYS A 22 0.48 19.96 9.68
N HIS A 23 -0.28 19.14 8.95
CA HIS A 23 -1.11 18.09 9.57
C HIS A 23 -0.24 17.17 10.45
N PHE A 24 0.88 16.67 9.92
CA PHE A 24 1.78 15.78 10.67
C PHE A 24 2.32 16.41 11.95
N ARG A 25 2.66 17.71 11.94
CA ARG A 25 3.21 18.42 13.10
C ARG A 25 2.17 18.81 14.13
N THR A 26 0.91 19.04 13.73
CA THR A 26 -0.09 19.70 14.60
C THR A 26 -1.29 18.82 14.94
N ALA A 27 -1.58 17.78 14.18
CA ALA A 27 -2.69 16.89 14.48
C ALA A 27 -2.40 16.05 15.74
N PRO A 28 -3.38 15.88 16.64
CA PRO A 28 -3.24 14.94 17.74
C PRO A 28 -3.03 13.51 17.21
N LEU A 29 -2.32 12.66 17.94
CA LEU A 29 -1.83 11.36 17.46
C LEU A 29 -2.96 10.49 16.88
N GLU A 30 -4.11 10.45 17.51
CA GLU A 30 -5.28 9.66 17.09
C GLU A 30 -5.94 10.16 15.78
N LYS A 31 -5.55 11.34 15.31
CA LYS A 31 -6.01 11.95 14.05
C LYS A 31 -4.87 12.20 13.06
N ASN A 32 -3.66 11.85 13.44
CA ASN A 32 -2.46 12.05 12.63
C ASN A 32 -2.35 10.92 11.61
N ILE A 33 -2.74 11.18 10.37
CA ILE A 33 -2.82 10.17 9.31
C ILE A 33 -1.47 9.46 9.09
N PRO A 34 -0.35 10.15 8.84
CA PRO A 34 0.95 9.50 8.65
C PRO A 34 1.39 8.64 9.85
N ALA A 35 1.24 9.18 11.06
CA ALA A 35 1.60 8.46 12.28
C ALA A 35 0.73 7.21 12.49
N THR A 36 -0.57 7.31 12.23
CA THR A 36 -1.50 6.17 12.32
C THR A 36 -1.13 5.10 11.29
N LEU A 37 -0.87 5.47 10.03
CA LEU A 37 -0.42 4.52 8.99
C LEU A 37 0.91 3.85 9.37
N ALA A 38 1.83 4.61 9.97
CA ALA A 38 3.10 4.07 10.46
C ALA A 38 2.90 3.01 11.54
N LEU A 39 2.04 3.28 12.52
CA LEU A 39 1.72 2.35 13.61
C LEU A 39 0.97 1.11 13.11
N VAL A 40 0.01 1.27 12.20
CA VAL A 40 -0.70 0.15 11.56
C VAL A 40 0.28 -0.72 10.76
N GLY A 41 1.17 -0.12 9.98
CA GLY A 41 2.19 -0.84 9.23
C GLY A 41 3.16 -1.61 10.15
N LEU A 42 3.60 -0.98 11.26
CA LEU A 42 4.40 -1.64 12.26
C LEU A 42 3.66 -2.82 12.91
N TRP A 43 2.39 -2.64 13.25
CA TRP A 43 1.54 -3.69 13.79
C TRP A 43 1.44 -4.88 12.85
N ASN A 44 1.13 -4.61 11.57
CA ASN A 44 1.03 -5.66 10.56
C ASN A 44 2.35 -6.44 10.40
N THR A 45 3.48 -5.74 10.38
CA THR A 45 4.80 -6.36 10.16
C THR A 45 5.29 -7.13 11.38
N ASN A 46 5.23 -6.52 12.57
CA ASN A 46 5.90 -7.06 13.76
C ASN A 46 5.00 -7.91 14.66
N PHE A 47 3.68 -7.75 14.60
CA PHE A 47 2.75 -8.52 15.43
C PHE A 47 1.92 -9.51 14.62
N LEU A 48 1.60 -9.20 13.37
CA LEU A 48 0.87 -10.10 12.47
C LEU A 48 1.75 -10.85 11.48
N GLY A 49 3.06 -10.55 11.42
CA GLY A 49 4.04 -11.25 10.60
C GLY A 49 3.96 -10.95 9.10
N ALA A 50 3.35 -9.83 8.70
CA ALA A 50 3.31 -9.43 7.30
C ALA A 50 4.71 -9.03 6.81
N GLN A 51 5.17 -9.61 5.72
CA GLN A 51 6.48 -9.31 5.12
C GLN A 51 6.40 -8.28 4.01
N THR A 52 5.22 -8.03 3.48
CA THR A 52 4.98 -7.11 2.36
C THR A 52 3.82 -6.19 2.66
N GLU A 53 3.77 -5.06 1.95
CA GLU A 53 2.65 -4.15 1.93
C GLU A 53 2.35 -3.77 0.48
N ALA A 54 1.10 -3.96 0.03
CA ALA A 54 0.68 -3.65 -1.32
C ALA A 54 0.04 -2.26 -1.39
N ILE A 55 0.51 -1.40 -2.31
CA ILE A 55 -0.10 -0.10 -2.62
C ILE A 55 -0.86 -0.24 -3.94
N LEU A 56 -2.18 -0.10 -3.87
CA LEU A 56 -3.12 -0.45 -4.94
C LEU A 56 -3.97 0.77 -5.34
N PRO A 57 -3.42 1.66 -6.18
CA PRO A 57 -4.16 2.84 -6.62
C PRO A 57 -5.21 2.48 -7.68
N TYR A 58 -6.44 2.94 -7.48
CA TYR A 58 -7.54 2.85 -8.46
C TYR A 58 -7.59 4.11 -9.32
N ASP A 59 -6.43 4.47 -9.85
CA ASP A 59 -6.23 5.56 -10.81
C ASP A 59 -4.97 5.29 -11.64
N GLN A 60 -5.10 5.33 -12.97
CA GLN A 60 -3.99 5.06 -13.89
C GLN A 60 -2.86 6.09 -13.77
N TYR A 61 -3.16 7.32 -13.39
CA TYR A 61 -2.12 8.36 -13.20
C TYR A 61 -1.19 8.04 -12.01
N LEU A 62 -1.61 7.18 -11.11
CA LEU A 62 -0.79 6.69 -9.98
C LEU A 62 -0.07 5.37 -10.28
N HIS A 63 0.03 4.92 -11.55
CA HIS A 63 0.65 3.62 -11.90
C HIS A 63 2.10 3.47 -11.42
N ARG A 64 2.84 4.56 -11.23
CA ARG A 64 4.21 4.55 -10.68
C ARG A 64 4.28 4.81 -9.17
N PHE A 65 3.16 4.97 -8.50
CA PHE A 65 3.14 5.36 -7.09
C PHE A 65 3.74 4.28 -6.18
N ALA A 66 3.35 3.02 -6.37
CA ALA A 66 3.96 1.90 -5.64
C ALA A 66 5.46 1.80 -5.91
N ALA A 67 5.90 1.93 -7.17
CA ALA A 67 7.32 1.89 -7.54
C ALA A 67 8.12 3.05 -6.94
N TYR A 68 7.54 4.25 -6.78
CA TYR A 68 8.17 5.35 -6.08
C TYR A 68 8.45 4.98 -4.62
N PHE A 69 7.47 4.40 -3.93
CA PHE A 69 7.61 4.00 -2.53
C PHE A 69 8.36 2.69 -2.31
N GLN A 70 8.62 1.89 -3.34
CA GLN A 70 9.65 0.86 -3.27
C GLN A 70 10.99 1.49 -2.85
N GLN A 71 11.43 2.50 -3.58
CA GLN A 71 12.63 3.23 -3.19
C GLN A 71 12.42 3.97 -1.87
N GLY A 72 11.36 4.76 -1.75
CA GLY A 72 11.09 5.58 -0.57
C GLY A 72 11.12 4.82 0.75
N ASN A 73 10.51 3.63 0.81
CA ASN A 73 10.45 2.83 2.04
C ASN A 73 11.60 1.84 2.15
N MET A 74 11.84 1.03 1.10
CA MET A 74 12.77 -0.10 1.21
C MET A 74 14.22 0.37 1.31
N GLU A 75 14.60 1.45 0.61
CA GLU A 75 15.91 2.07 0.73
C GLU A 75 16.08 2.78 2.08
N SER A 76 15.04 3.51 2.52
CA SER A 76 15.11 4.25 3.78
C SER A 76 15.08 3.34 5.01
N ASN A 77 14.15 2.40 5.08
CA ASN A 77 13.91 1.59 6.28
C ASN A 77 14.42 0.14 6.18
N GLY A 78 14.98 -0.27 5.04
CA GLY A 78 15.64 -1.56 4.87
C GLY A 78 16.99 -1.61 5.60
N LYS A 79 16.97 -1.58 6.93
CA LYS A 79 18.16 -1.55 7.78
C LYS A 79 18.17 -2.72 8.75
N TYR A 80 19.35 -3.28 9.02
CA TYR A 80 19.54 -4.37 9.97
C TYR A 80 20.35 -3.96 11.22
N VAL A 81 20.76 -2.69 11.28
CA VAL A 81 21.53 -2.12 12.39
C VAL A 81 20.79 -0.88 12.90
N ASP A 82 20.68 -0.74 14.21
CA ASP A 82 20.07 0.40 14.85
C ASP A 82 21.03 1.63 14.95
N ARG A 83 20.56 2.74 15.51
CA ARG A 83 21.34 3.97 15.67
C ARG A 83 22.53 3.84 16.63
N ASN A 84 22.55 2.80 17.46
CA ASN A 84 23.66 2.53 18.37
C ASN A 84 24.76 1.66 17.72
N GLY A 85 24.50 1.12 16.53
CA GLY A 85 25.37 0.19 15.84
C GLY A 85 25.08 -1.29 16.18
N ASP A 86 24.00 -1.57 16.90
CA ASP A 86 23.62 -2.92 17.29
C ASP A 86 22.80 -3.62 16.21
N VAL A 87 23.05 -4.91 16.00
CA VAL A 87 22.30 -5.72 15.03
C VAL A 87 20.88 -5.97 15.54
N ILE A 88 19.91 -5.58 14.75
CA ILE A 88 18.48 -5.80 15.04
C ILE A 88 18.16 -7.30 14.89
N ARG A 89 17.59 -7.91 15.94
CA ARG A 89 17.23 -9.34 15.96
C ARG A 89 15.77 -9.59 16.39
N ASP A 90 15.18 -8.64 17.11
CA ASP A 90 13.92 -8.84 17.83
C ASP A 90 12.72 -8.26 17.10
N TYR A 91 12.94 -7.50 16.01
CA TYR A 91 11.88 -6.90 15.19
C TYR A 91 12.29 -6.78 13.72
N GLN A 92 11.29 -6.61 12.87
CA GLN A 92 11.44 -6.37 11.44
C GLN A 92 11.38 -4.87 11.17
N THR A 93 12.21 -4.38 10.22
CA THR A 93 12.22 -2.97 9.81
C THR A 93 11.29 -2.73 8.61
N GLY A 94 11.75 -2.34 7.44
CA GLY A 94 10.90 -2.04 6.30
C GLY A 94 10.28 -3.28 5.63
N PRO A 95 8.96 -3.30 5.37
CA PRO A 95 8.34 -4.33 4.54
C PRO A 95 8.71 -4.19 3.07
N ILE A 96 8.52 -5.24 2.29
CA ILE A 96 8.62 -5.19 0.82
C ILE A 96 7.41 -4.42 0.29
N ILE A 97 7.64 -3.29 -0.36
CA ILE A 97 6.59 -2.50 -1.00
C ILE A 97 6.41 -2.93 -2.45
N TRP A 98 5.16 -3.13 -2.86
CA TRP A 98 4.82 -3.48 -4.23
C TRP A 98 3.38 -3.07 -4.55
N GLY A 99 2.95 -3.21 -5.78
CA GLY A 99 1.57 -2.96 -6.18
C GLY A 99 1.44 -2.46 -7.60
N GLU A 100 0.22 -2.53 -8.10
CA GLU A 100 -0.19 -2.08 -9.43
C GLU A 100 -1.58 -1.44 -9.35
N PRO A 101 -1.97 -0.62 -10.35
CA PRO A 101 -3.31 -0.05 -10.36
C PRO A 101 -4.44 -1.09 -10.41
N GLY A 102 -5.50 -0.86 -9.64
CA GLY A 102 -6.81 -1.45 -9.87
C GLY A 102 -7.45 -0.83 -11.15
N THR A 103 -8.20 -1.57 -11.96
CA THR A 103 -8.63 -2.97 -11.76
C THR A 103 -7.64 -4.02 -12.32
N ASN A 104 -6.58 -3.60 -13.01
CA ASN A 104 -5.64 -4.52 -13.67
C ASN A 104 -5.01 -5.49 -12.67
N GLY A 105 -4.59 -5.00 -11.51
CA GLY A 105 -4.03 -5.82 -10.43
C GLY A 105 -4.95 -6.96 -9.98
N GLN A 106 -6.28 -6.78 -10.05
CA GLN A 106 -7.26 -7.82 -9.70
C GLN A 106 -7.11 -9.08 -10.55
N HIS A 107 -6.66 -8.93 -11.80
CA HIS A 107 -6.46 -10.04 -12.72
C HIS A 107 -5.02 -10.59 -12.72
N ALA A 108 -4.14 -10.03 -11.88
CA ALA A 108 -2.74 -10.42 -11.81
C ALA A 108 -2.40 -11.17 -10.51
N PHE A 109 -2.74 -10.62 -9.35
CA PHE A 109 -2.26 -11.13 -8.07
C PHE A 109 -3.29 -11.11 -6.93
N TYR A 110 -4.52 -10.66 -7.14
CA TYR A 110 -5.52 -10.63 -6.05
C TYR A 110 -5.94 -12.02 -5.58
N GLN A 111 -5.78 -13.06 -6.40
CA GLN A 111 -5.94 -14.43 -5.95
C GLN A 111 -5.07 -14.73 -4.73
N LEU A 112 -3.79 -14.32 -4.75
CA LEU A 112 -2.88 -14.47 -3.64
C LEU A 112 -3.32 -13.64 -2.42
N ILE A 113 -3.75 -12.40 -2.64
CA ILE A 113 -4.20 -11.50 -1.56
C ILE A 113 -5.41 -12.10 -0.85
N HIS A 114 -6.41 -12.61 -1.61
CA HIS A 114 -7.66 -13.13 -1.03
C HIS A 114 -7.52 -14.53 -0.42
N GLN A 115 -6.88 -15.46 -1.12
CA GLN A 115 -6.87 -16.88 -0.74
C GLN A 115 -5.47 -17.47 -0.54
N GLY A 116 -4.42 -16.64 -0.63
CA GLY A 116 -3.07 -17.08 -0.31
C GLY A 116 -2.87 -17.28 1.20
N THR A 117 -1.80 -17.97 1.55
CA THR A 117 -1.43 -18.28 2.95
C THR A 117 -0.66 -17.15 3.63
N MET A 118 -0.18 -16.16 2.86
CA MET A 118 0.55 -15.00 3.38
C MET A 118 -0.41 -13.85 3.69
N LEU A 119 -0.18 -13.17 4.81
CA LEU A 119 -0.88 -11.92 5.11
C LEU A 119 -0.26 -10.78 4.30
N ILE A 120 -1.09 -10.10 3.52
CA ILE A 120 -0.67 -8.97 2.68
C ILE A 120 -1.57 -7.77 3.02
N PRO A 121 -1.12 -6.87 3.90
CA PRO A 121 -1.80 -5.58 4.11
C PRO A 121 -1.85 -4.78 2.81
N CYS A 122 -2.99 -4.14 2.55
CA CYS A 122 -3.22 -3.41 1.32
C CYS A 122 -3.63 -1.96 1.59
N ASP A 123 -2.96 -1.02 0.93
CA ASP A 123 -3.36 0.38 0.86
C ASP A 123 -4.10 0.62 -0.46
N PHE A 124 -5.42 0.73 -0.40
CA PHE A 124 -6.26 1.10 -1.55
C PHE A 124 -6.37 2.61 -1.65
N ILE A 125 -6.07 3.19 -2.82
CA ILE A 125 -6.14 4.64 -3.05
C ILE A 125 -7.06 4.91 -4.23
N ALA A 126 -8.08 5.75 -4.06
CA ALA A 126 -8.97 6.12 -5.17
C ALA A 126 -9.37 7.60 -5.12
N PRO A 127 -9.53 8.27 -6.28
CA PRO A 127 -10.20 9.55 -6.37
C PRO A 127 -11.72 9.40 -6.47
N ALA A 128 -12.48 10.27 -5.82
CA ALA A 128 -13.93 10.34 -5.99
C ALA A 128 -14.33 10.86 -7.37
N GLN A 129 -13.45 11.60 -8.03
CA GLN A 129 -13.67 12.19 -9.35
C GLN A 129 -12.54 11.84 -10.33
N SER A 130 -12.91 11.38 -11.52
CA SER A 130 -11.97 11.14 -12.62
C SER A 130 -11.59 12.43 -13.35
N HIS A 131 -10.36 12.49 -13.89
CA HIS A 131 -9.97 13.51 -14.85
C HIS A 131 -10.63 13.32 -16.22
N ASN A 132 -10.99 12.08 -16.56
CA ASN A 132 -11.56 11.70 -17.85
C ASN A 132 -12.89 10.97 -17.62
N PRO A 133 -13.97 11.69 -17.26
CA PRO A 133 -15.27 11.05 -17.04
C PRO A 133 -15.81 10.47 -18.36
N LEU A 134 -16.17 9.19 -18.35
CA LEU A 134 -16.73 8.49 -19.49
C LEU A 134 -17.89 7.57 -19.00
N GLY A 135 -19.11 7.99 -19.21
CA GLY A 135 -20.30 7.25 -18.79
C GLY A 135 -20.22 6.82 -17.33
N ASP A 136 -20.41 5.54 -17.05
CA ASP A 136 -20.38 4.94 -15.71
C ASP A 136 -19.03 4.29 -15.33
N HIS A 137 -17.99 4.45 -16.15
CA HIS A 137 -16.70 3.80 -15.94
C HIS A 137 -16.10 4.08 -14.56
N HIS A 138 -16.12 5.34 -14.12
CA HIS A 138 -15.58 5.71 -12.83
C HIS A 138 -16.38 5.13 -11.65
N SER A 139 -17.70 5.11 -11.76
CA SER A 139 -18.55 4.47 -10.74
C SER A 139 -18.31 2.97 -10.64
N LYS A 140 -18.07 2.29 -11.76
CA LYS A 140 -17.66 0.88 -11.79
C LYS A 140 -16.28 0.68 -11.17
N LEU A 141 -15.32 1.58 -11.43
CA LEU A 141 -14.01 1.53 -10.81
C LEU A 141 -14.10 1.67 -9.29
N LEU A 142 -14.86 2.66 -8.80
CA LEU A 142 -15.07 2.87 -7.36
C LEU A 142 -15.83 1.72 -6.70
N SER A 143 -16.83 1.12 -7.37
CA SER A 143 -17.50 -0.06 -6.82
C SER A 143 -16.53 -1.23 -6.61
N ASN A 144 -15.57 -1.43 -7.52
CA ASN A 144 -14.50 -2.41 -7.34
C ASN A 144 -13.57 -2.03 -6.17
N PHE A 145 -13.17 -0.77 -6.06
CA PHE A 145 -12.36 -0.29 -4.95
C PHE A 145 -12.99 -0.63 -3.58
N PHE A 146 -14.27 -0.32 -3.39
CA PHE A 146 -14.97 -0.62 -2.15
C PHE A 146 -15.19 -2.12 -1.95
N ALA A 147 -15.60 -2.84 -3.00
CA ALA A 147 -15.86 -4.27 -2.93
C ALA A 147 -14.61 -5.09 -2.56
N GLN A 148 -13.42 -4.69 -3.03
CA GLN A 148 -12.18 -5.40 -2.68
C GLN A 148 -11.82 -5.21 -1.20
N ALA A 149 -11.94 -3.99 -0.67
CA ALA A 149 -11.72 -3.73 0.76
C ALA A 149 -12.74 -4.48 1.63
N GLU A 150 -14.02 -4.49 1.24
CA GLU A 150 -15.08 -5.23 1.93
C GLU A 150 -14.82 -6.74 1.92
N ALA A 151 -14.46 -7.31 0.76
CA ALA A 151 -14.18 -8.73 0.62
C ALA A 151 -12.97 -9.18 1.46
N LEU A 152 -11.93 -8.34 1.57
CA LEU A 152 -10.76 -8.60 2.42
C LEU A 152 -11.11 -8.50 3.91
N ALA A 153 -11.98 -7.57 4.29
CA ALA A 153 -12.38 -7.41 5.69
C ALA A 153 -13.29 -8.55 6.18
N PHE A 154 -14.33 -8.87 5.42
CA PHE A 154 -15.39 -9.78 5.86
C PHE A 154 -15.27 -11.20 5.30
N GLY A 155 -14.68 -11.35 4.12
CA GLY A 155 -14.60 -12.65 3.46
C GLY A 155 -15.95 -13.19 3.01
N LYS A 156 -16.06 -14.53 2.98
CA LYS A 156 -17.27 -15.27 2.68
C LYS A 156 -17.22 -16.63 3.40
N THR A 157 -18.17 -16.89 4.26
CA THR A 157 -18.17 -18.12 5.06
C THR A 157 -18.62 -19.34 4.26
N LYS A 158 -18.38 -20.53 4.83
CA LYS A 158 -18.85 -21.78 4.26
C LYS A 158 -20.36 -21.81 4.11
N GLU A 159 -21.08 -21.37 5.14
CA GLU A 159 -22.55 -21.33 5.20
C GLU A 159 -23.12 -20.40 4.12
N GLU A 160 -22.47 -19.24 3.88
CA GLU A 160 -22.88 -18.32 2.80
C GLU A 160 -22.68 -18.94 1.43
N VAL A 161 -21.55 -19.64 1.20
CA VAL A 161 -21.28 -20.35 -0.06
C VAL A 161 -22.31 -21.47 -0.28
N GLU A 162 -22.61 -22.27 0.73
CA GLU A 162 -23.61 -23.32 0.68
C GLU A 162 -25.01 -22.76 0.38
N ALA A 163 -25.38 -21.66 1.03
CA ALA A 163 -26.68 -20.99 0.80
C ALA A 163 -26.82 -20.47 -0.65
N GLU A 164 -25.71 -19.94 -1.23
CA GLU A 164 -25.71 -19.52 -2.64
C GLU A 164 -25.95 -20.70 -3.59
N PHE A 165 -25.33 -21.86 -3.34
CA PHE A 165 -25.53 -23.03 -4.16
C PHE A 165 -26.97 -23.58 -4.05
N VAL A 166 -27.52 -23.62 -2.84
CA VAL A 166 -28.91 -24.02 -2.61
C VAL A 166 -29.87 -23.08 -3.33
N LYS A 167 -29.63 -21.76 -3.24
CA LYS A 167 -30.42 -20.75 -3.98
C LYS A 167 -30.31 -20.92 -5.49
N ALA A 168 -29.20 -21.41 -5.99
CA ALA A 168 -28.98 -21.74 -7.40
C ALA A 168 -29.56 -23.13 -7.80
N GLY A 169 -30.31 -23.80 -6.90
CA GLY A 169 -30.97 -25.08 -7.17
C GLY A 169 -30.07 -26.33 -7.07
N LYS A 170 -28.87 -26.19 -6.46
CA LYS A 170 -27.95 -27.32 -6.26
C LYS A 170 -28.12 -27.92 -4.87
N SER A 171 -27.98 -29.25 -4.75
CA SER A 171 -27.93 -29.91 -3.43
C SER A 171 -26.53 -29.75 -2.81
N LEU A 172 -26.47 -29.81 -1.47
CA LEU A 172 -25.20 -29.72 -0.73
C LEU A 172 -24.25 -30.88 -1.06
N ASP A 173 -24.80 -32.05 -1.34
CA ASP A 173 -23.99 -33.23 -1.72
C ASP A 173 -23.29 -33.02 -3.07
N GLU A 174 -23.94 -32.37 -4.03
CA GLU A 174 -23.34 -32.07 -5.36
C GLU A 174 -22.23 -31.05 -5.29
N VAL A 175 -22.20 -30.18 -4.27
CA VAL A 175 -21.27 -29.06 -4.19
C VAL A 175 -20.24 -29.16 -3.06
N LYS A 176 -20.32 -30.19 -2.21
CA LYS A 176 -19.45 -30.37 -1.05
C LYS A 176 -17.96 -30.26 -1.35
N ASP A 177 -17.53 -30.78 -2.52
CA ASP A 177 -16.14 -30.81 -2.90
C ASP A 177 -15.65 -29.45 -3.43
N ILE A 178 -16.55 -28.54 -3.88
CA ILE A 178 -16.18 -27.21 -4.39
C ILE A 178 -16.36 -26.09 -3.35
N VAL A 179 -17.17 -26.29 -2.34
CA VAL A 179 -17.46 -25.29 -1.29
C VAL A 179 -16.18 -24.78 -0.65
N PRO A 180 -15.19 -25.63 -0.23
CA PRO A 180 -13.97 -25.14 0.42
C PRO A 180 -13.17 -24.13 -0.43
N PHE A 181 -13.20 -24.27 -1.76
CA PHE A 181 -12.47 -23.39 -2.68
C PHE A 181 -13.14 -22.04 -2.89
N LYS A 182 -14.39 -21.87 -2.46
CA LYS A 182 -15.18 -20.64 -2.58
C LYS A 182 -15.31 -19.87 -1.26
N VAL A 183 -14.72 -20.39 -0.19
CA VAL A 183 -14.63 -19.69 1.09
C VAL A 183 -13.52 -18.67 1.05
N PHE A 184 -13.78 -17.50 1.62
CA PHE A 184 -12.80 -16.41 1.80
C PHE A 184 -12.71 -16.12 3.29
N THR A 185 -11.52 -16.21 3.84
CA THR A 185 -11.31 -16.10 5.30
C THR A 185 -11.62 -14.72 5.86
N GLY A 186 -11.51 -13.67 5.03
CA GLY A 186 -11.63 -12.30 5.53
C GLY A 186 -10.55 -11.93 6.55
N ASN A 187 -10.86 -10.95 7.39
CA ASN A 187 -9.99 -10.46 8.48
C ASN A 187 -8.57 -10.10 7.99
N LYS A 188 -8.47 -9.54 6.79
CA LYS A 188 -7.22 -9.10 6.18
C LYS A 188 -7.12 -7.59 6.25
N PRO A 189 -6.01 -7.03 6.78
CA PRO A 189 -5.89 -5.60 7.02
C PRO A 189 -5.82 -4.80 5.72
N THR A 190 -6.62 -3.74 5.65
CA THR A 190 -6.62 -2.79 4.54
C THR A 190 -6.74 -1.36 5.06
N ASN A 191 -6.14 -0.42 4.34
CA ASN A 191 -6.41 1.00 4.45
C ASN A 191 -7.12 1.48 3.19
N SER A 192 -8.19 2.26 3.32
CA SER A 192 -8.89 2.87 2.20
C SER A 192 -8.68 4.38 2.22
N ILE A 193 -7.97 4.89 1.23
CA ILE A 193 -7.61 6.31 1.09
C ILE A 193 -8.43 6.87 -0.07
N LEU A 194 -9.50 7.59 0.26
CA LEU A 194 -10.36 8.23 -0.73
C LEU A 194 -10.04 9.74 -0.76
N VAL A 195 -9.64 10.23 -1.93
CA VAL A 195 -9.36 11.64 -2.18
C VAL A 195 -10.37 12.23 -3.17
N GLN A 196 -10.55 13.54 -3.18
CA GLN A 196 -11.53 14.17 -4.06
C GLN A 196 -11.19 13.97 -5.54
N LYS A 197 -9.93 14.25 -5.94
CA LYS A 197 -9.41 14.12 -7.30
C LYS A 197 -7.89 14.16 -7.25
N ILE A 198 -7.20 13.41 -8.12
CA ILE A 198 -5.74 13.43 -8.19
C ILE A 198 -5.26 14.72 -8.88
N THR A 199 -5.19 15.80 -8.14
CA THR A 199 -4.59 17.07 -8.56
C THR A 199 -3.11 17.11 -8.15
N PRO A 200 -2.30 18.05 -8.66
CA PRO A 200 -0.93 18.24 -8.15
C PRO A 200 -0.88 18.45 -6.65
N PHE A 201 -1.80 19.23 -6.07
CA PHE A 201 -1.92 19.41 -4.63
C PHE A 201 -2.15 18.09 -3.89
N VAL A 202 -3.13 17.29 -4.32
CA VAL A 202 -3.44 16.00 -3.70
C VAL A 202 -2.28 15.02 -3.85
N LEU A 203 -1.60 15.01 -5.01
CA LEU A 203 -0.42 14.18 -5.21
C LEU A 203 0.72 14.56 -4.24
N GLY A 204 0.96 15.85 -4.06
CA GLY A 204 1.94 16.34 -3.08
C GLY A 204 1.60 15.92 -1.66
N ALA A 205 0.34 16.03 -1.26
CA ALA A 205 -0.13 15.59 0.05
C ALA A 205 0.02 14.07 0.25
N LEU A 206 -0.30 13.26 -0.77
CA LEU A 206 -0.12 11.80 -0.71
C LEU A 206 1.36 11.41 -0.60
N ILE A 207 2.24 12.06 -1.35
CA ILE A 207 3.69 11.81 -1.26
C ILE A 207 4.18 12.12 0.16
N ALA A 208 3.91 13.31 0.68
CA ALA A 208 4.34 13.72 2.01
C ALA A 208 3.74 12.82 3.12
N MET A 209 2.50 12.36 2.95
CA MET A 209 1.86 11.42 3.87
C MET A 209 2.67 10.12 4.03
N TYR A 210 3.09 9.51 2.92
CA TYR A 210 3.91 8.29 2.96
C TYR A 210 5.34 8.57 3.42
N GLU A 211 5.94 9.70 3.08
CA GLU A 211 7.27 10.08 3.57
C GLU A 211 7.27 10.27 5.09
N HIS A 212 6.25 10.91 5.65
CA HIS A 212 6.09 11.00 7.11
C HIS A 212 5.77 9.66 7.77
N LYS A 213 5.01 8.76 7.11
CA LYS A 213 4.84 7.35 7.54
C LYS A 213 6.20 6.68 7.67
N ILE A 214 7.03 6.76 6.63
CA ILE A 214 8.37 6.15 6.57
C ILE A 214 9.28 6.73 7.66
N PHE A 215 9.30 8.05 7.80
CA PHE A 215 10.06 8.73 8.86
C PHE A 215 9.63 8.26 10.25
N THR A 216 8.33 8.21 10.52
CA THR A 216 7.80 7.77 11.81
C THR A 216 8.21 6.33 12.12
N GLN A 217 8.11 5.42 11.14
CA GLN A 217 8.58 4.05 11.29
C GLN A 217 10.07 4.00 11.58
N GLY A 218 10.89 4.76 10.86
CA GLY A 218 12.35 4.81 11.10
C GLY A 218 12.72 5.29 12.49
N VAL A 219 11.96 6.25 13.06
CA VAL A 219 12.13 6.71 14.45
C VAL A 219 11.79 5.59 15.43
N ILE A 220 10.67 4.89 15.23
CA ILE A 220 10.22 3.79 16.10
C ILE A 220 11.21 2.61 16.02
N PHE A 221 11.69 2.26 14.83
CA PHE A 221 12.69 1.21 14.63
C PHE A 221 14.09 1.59 15.13
N ASN A 222 14.29 2.83 15.58
CA ASN A 222 15.58 3.35 16.02
C ASN A 222 16.67 3.20 14.95
N ILE A 223 16.36 3.48 13.67
CA ILE A 223 17.29 3.36 12.56
C ILE A 223 17.59 4.71 11.92
N PHE A 224 18.71 4.79 11.20
CA PHE A 224 19.00 5.91 10.30
C PHE A 224 18.32 5.66 8.95
N SER A 225 17.12 6.23 8.80
CA SER A 225 16.42 6.29 7.52
C SER A 225 17.12 7.24 6.56
N PHE A 226 16.80 7.16 5.26
CA PHE A 226 17.26 8.07 4.20
C PHE A 226 18.74 8.00 3.86
N ASP A 227 19.48 6.99 4.29
CA ASP A 227 20.77 6.59 3.76
C ASP A 227 20.68 5.24 3.02
N GLN A 228 21.70 4.89 2.21
CA GLN A 228 21.67 3.70 1.37
C GLN A 228 23.01 2.98 1.29
N TRP A 229 23.67 2.74 2.40
CA TRP A 229 24.97 2.03 2.46
C TRP A 229 24.94 0.66 1.77
N GLY A 230 23.78 0.00 1.73
CA GLY A 230 23.61 -1.31 1.10
C GLY A 230 23.90 -1.37 -0.40
N VAL A 231 23.86 -0.24 -1.11
CA VAL A 231 24.17 -0.19 -2.56
C VAL A 231 25.65 0.10 -2.86
N GLU A 232 26.45 0.47 -1.87
CA GLU A 232 27.85 0.87 -2.08
C GLU A 232 28.76 -0.32 -2.42
N LEU A 233 28.58 -1.45 -1.75
CA LEU A 233 29.38 -2.65 -1.99
C LEU A 233 29.26 -3.14 -3.45
N GLY A 234 28.03 -3.15 -4.00
CA GLY A 234 27.81 -3.54 -5.39
C GLY A 234 28.56 -2.67 -6.38
N LYS A 235 28.60 -1.35 -6.16
CA LYS A 235 29.37 -0.40 -6.98
C LYS A 235 30.86 -0.67 -6.91
N GLN A 236 31.40 -0.90 -5.70
CA GLN A 236 32.82 -1.23 -5.52
C GLN A 236 33.20 -2.53 -6.23
N LEU A 237 32.36 -3.56 -6.13
CA LEU A 237 32.60 -4.84 -6.80
C LEU A 237 32.49 -4.72 -8.33
N ALA A 238 31.53 -3.95 -8.83
CA ALA A 238 31.38 -3.69 -10.27
C ALA A 238 32.63 -3.04 -10.86
N ASN A 239 33.19 -2.05 -10.17
CA ASN A 239 34.43 -1.40 -10.60
C ASN A 239 35.64 -2.36 -10.60
N ARG A 240 35.65 -3.42 -9.78
CA ARG A 240 36.70 -4.44 -9.77
C ARG A 240 36.50 -5.51 -10.86
N ILE A 241 35.29 -5.71 -11.35
CA ILE A 241 34.94 -6.68 -12.40
C ILE A 241 35.10 -6.05 -13.78
N LEU A 242 34.90 -4.73 -13.89
CA LEU A 242 35.06 -4.02 -15.14
C LEU A 242 36.55 -4.08 -15.55
N PRO A 243 36.88 -4.69 -16.69
CA PRO A 243 38.27 -4.71 -17.18
C PRO A 243 38.73 -3.27 -17.48
N GLU A 244 39.96 -2.95 -17.14
CA GLU A 244 40.63 -1.71 -17.52
C GLU A 244 40.78 -1.58 -19.03
#